data_88796b49c7730867cb1b5ab573bbab1e
#
_entry.id   88796b49c7730867cb1b5ab573bbab1e
#
_cell.length_a   1.000
_cell.length_b   1.000
_cell.length_c   1.000
_cell.angle_alpha   90.00
_cell.angle_beta   90.00
_cell.angle_gamma   90.00
#
_symmetry.space_group_name_H-M   'P 1'
#
loop_
_entity.id
_entity.type
_entity.pdbx_description
1 polymer ?
#
loop_
_entity_poly.entity_id
_entity_poly.type
_entity_poly.pdbx_seq_one_letter_code
_entity_poly.pdbx_strand_id
1 'polypeptide(L)'
;MRGRCLCGAIAFEVDGPAQACVVCHCESCRRQCSAPMTTYIGVLDGQWRWLGKPPKVFNSSPGVERTFCDCCGSPLSFRSKNMSGVMHFFAAAMAEPEKFAPTLHVAFEEKLPWLELADGLPTRFGPDYTKG
;
A
#
# COMPACT_ATOMS: atom_id res chain seq x y z
N MET A 1 -0.49 8.35 -13.74
CA MET A 1 -1.22 8.92 -12.59
C MET A 1 -0.25 9.23 -11.45
N ARG A 2 -0.51 10.28 -10.70
CA ARG A 2 0.42 10.75 -9.67
C ARG A 2 -0.10 10.50 -8.27
N GLY A 3 0.85 10.39 -7.33
CA GLY A 3 0.58 10.36 -5.92
C GLY A 3 1.60 11.20 -5.16
N ARG A 4 1.31 11.51 -3.90
CA ARG A 4 2.20 12.32 -3.08
C ARG A 4 1.92 12.15 -1.59
N CYS A 5 2.88 12.55 -0.78
CA CYS A 5 2.67 12.65 0.67
C CYS A 5 1.82 13.89 1.01
N LEU A 6 1.46 14.02 2.28
CA LEU A 6 0.61 15.13 2.74
C LEU A 6 1.21 16.50 2.41
N CYS A 7 2.48 16.71 2.69
CA CYS A 7 3.13 18.01 2.47
C CYS A 7 3.57 18.22 1.02
N GLY A 8 3.55 17.21 0.18
CA GLY A 8 3.95 17.29 -1.23
C GLY A 8 5.45 17.18 -1.49
N ALA A 9 6.28 17.04 -0.45
CA ALA A 9 7.73 16.94 -0.63
C ALA A 9 8.15 15.67 -1.39
N ILE A 10 7.38 14.59 -1.23
CA ILE A 10 7.60 13.32 -1.93
C ILE A 10 6.44 13.09 -2.87
N ALA A 11 6.76 12.84 -4.14
CA ALA A 11 5.76 12.54 -5.17
C ALA A 11 6.23 11.38 -6.02
N PHE A 12 5.29 10.70 -6.65
CA PHE A 12 5.58 9.56 -7.53
C PHE A 12 4.57 9.52 -8.67
N GLU A 13 4.92 8.76 -9.69
CA GLU A 13 4.05 8.56 -10.85
C GLU A 13 3.94 7.08 -11.16
N VAL A 14 2.72 6.67 -11.52
CA VAL A 14 2.41 5.30 -11.92
C VAL A 14 1.88 5.32 -13.34
N ASP A 15 2.45 4.47 -14.20
CA ASP A 15 2.04 4.31 -15.58
C ASP A 15 1.20 3.04 -15.73
N GLY A 16 0.11 3.13 -16.49
CA GLY A 16 -0.75 1.99 -16.76
C GLY A 16 -1.62 1.58 -15.56
N PRO A 17 -2.36 0.48 -15.72
CA PRO A 17 -3.30 0.03 -14.68
C PRO A 17 -2.57 -0.62 -13.50
N ALA A 18 -3.14 -0.50 -12.31
CA ALA A 18 -2.69 -1.27 -11.16
C ALA A 18 -2.98 -2.75 -11.37
N GLN A 19 -2.05 -3.60 -10.92
CA GLN A 19 -2.22 -5.06 -10.98
C GLN A 19 -3.20 -5.55 -9.92
N ALA A 20 -3.33 -4.80 -8.83
CA ALA A 20 -4.23 -5.13 -7.72
C ALA A 20 -4.55 -3.88 -6.92
N CYS A 21 -5.74 -3.90 -6.31
CA CYS A 21 -6.15 -2.90 -5.31
C CYS A 21 -6.71 -3.70 -4.14
N VAL A 22 -6.03 -3.65 -3.00
CA VAL A 22 -6.36 -4.50 -1.85
C VAL A 22 -6.49 -3.71 -0.56
N VAL A 23 -7.31 -4.25 0.36
CA VAL A 23 -7.34 -3.81 1.75
C VAL A 23 -6.52 -4.81 2.55
N CYS A 24 -5.55 -4.32 3.31
CA CYS A 24 -4.71 -5.16 4.16
C CYS A 24 -5.04 -4.91 5.64
N HIS A 25 -5.22 -6.01 6.38
CA HIS A 25 -5.57 -5.98 7.80
C HIS A 25 -4.41 -6.37 8.71
N CYS A 26 -3.21 -6.63 8.17
CA CYS A 26 -2.11 -7.13 8.97
C CYS A 26 -1.66 -6.13 10.02
N GLU A 27 -1.19 -6.66 11.16
CA GLU A 27 -0.76 -5.85 12.30
C GLU A 27 0.35 -4.87 11.91
N SER A 28 1.33 -5.31 11.13
CA SER A 28 2.46 -4.45 10.72
C SER A 28 1.98 -3.23 9.93
N CYS A 29 1.07 -3.44 9.00
CA CYS A 29 0.52 -2.34 8.20
C CYS A 29 -0.32 -1.39 9.05
N ARG A 30 -1.15 -1.95 9.95
CA ARG A 30 -1.96 -1.15 10.87
C ARG A 30 -1.08 -0.28 11.77
N ARG A 31 -0.03 -0.87 12.33
CA ARG A 31 0.88 -0.14 13.24
C ARG A 31 1.67 0.93 12.51
N GLN A 32 2.15 0.63 11.32
CA GLN A 32 2.95 1.59 10.56
C GLN A 32 2.14 2.85 10.20
N CYS A 33 0.84 2.73 10.03
CA CYS A 33 -0.04 3.84 9.65
C CYS A 33 -0.93 4.35 10.77
N SER A 34 -0.98 3.66 11.92
CA SER A 34 -1.95 3.94 12.99
C SER A 34 -3.38 3.96 12.45
N ALA A 35 -3.71 2.99 11.61
CA ALA A 35 -5.02 2.89 10.97
C ALA A 35 -5.60 1.49 11.20
N PRO A 36 -6.94 1.34 11.23
CA PRO A 36 -7.56 0.02 11.45
C PRO A 36 -7.36 -0.92 10.26
N MET A 37 -7.07 -0.40 9.08
CA MET A 37 -6.73 -1.13 7.87
C MET A 37 -5.98 -0.21 6.93
N THR A 38 -5.33 -0.79 5.92
CA THR A 38 -4.61 -0.03 4.89
C THR A 38 -5.10 -0.45 3.52
N THR A 39 -4.97 0.44 2.54
CA THR A 39 -5.31 0.14 1.16
C THR A 39 -4.10 0.36 0.28
N TYR A 40 -3.84 -0.62 -0.59
CA TYR A 40 -2.68 -0.59 -1.48
C TYR A 40 -3.09 -0.79 -2.92
N ILE A 41 -2.34 -0.15 -3.81
CA ILE A 41 -2.30 -0.54 -5.22
C ILE A 41 -0.99 -1.27 -5.45
N GLY A 42 -1.05 -2.40 -6.16
CA GLY A 42 0.14 -3.14 -6.58
C GLY A 42 0.48 -2.77 -8.02
N VAL A 43 1.72 -2.36 -8.26
CA VAL A 43 2.19 -2.01 -9.60
C VAL A 43 3.51 -2.71 -9.87
N LEU A 44 3.74 -3.11 -11.11
CA LEU A 44 4.97 -3.78 -11.49
C LEU A 44 6.15 -2.82 -11.46
N ASP A 45 7.32 -3.33 -11.16
CA ASP A 45 8.55 -2.58 -11.34
C ASP A 45 8.65 -2.15 -12.80
N GLY A 46 9.08 -0.90 -13.01
CA GLY A 46 9.07 -0.31 -14.34
C GLY A 46 7.81 0.48 -14.68
N GLN A 47 6.71 0.27 -13.92
CA GLN A 47 5.49 1.05 -14.09
C GLN A 47 5.45 2.32 -13.21
N TRP A 48 6.46 2.54 -12.39
CA TRP A 48 6.41 3.66 -11.45
C TRP A 48 7.78 4.31 -11.31
N ARG A 49 7.79 5.54 -10.79
CA ARG A 49 9.03 6.27 -10.47
C ARG A 49 8.77 7.33 -9.42
N TRP A 50 9.78 7.59 -8.59
CA TRP A 50 9.78 8.77 -7.72
C TRP A 50 9.99 10.00 -8.57
N LEU A 51 9.30 11.09 -8.24
CA LEU A 51 9.48 12.37 -8.90
C LEU A 51 10.31 13.27 -7.97
N GLY A 52 11.54 13.57 -8.36
CA GLY A 52 12.44 14.37 -7.54
C GLY A 52 13.04 13.59 -6.37
N LYS A 53 12.99 14.17 -5.17
CA LYS A 53 13.58 13.59 -3.97
C LYS A 53 12.92 12.25 -3.62
N PRO A 54 13.72 11.18 -3.38
CA PRO A 54 13.15 9.91 -2.92
C PRO A 54 12.75 9.99 -1.44
N PRO A 55 11.82 9.13 -0.99
CA PRO A 55 11.45 9.06 0.42
C PRO A 55 12.52 8.38 1.27
N LYS A 56 12.34 8.43 2.57
CA LYS A 56 13.11 7.62 3.51
C LYS A 56 12.62 6.17 3.46
N VAL A 57 13.53 5.25 3.76
CA VAL A 57 13.24 3.81 3.80
C VAL A 57 13.43 3.30 5.22
N PHE A 58 12.44 2.55 5.70
CA PHE A 58 12.52 1.79 6.94
C PHE A 58 12.37 0.31 6.62
N ASN A 59 13.36 -0.48 7.02
CA ASN A 59 13.31 -1.93 6.88
C ASN A 59 12.62 -2.50 8.12
N SER A 60 11.31 -2.74 8.01
CA SER A 60 10.48 -3.15 9.15
C SER A 60 10.72 -4.60 9.56
N SER A 61 11.19 -5.42 8.61
CA SER A 61 11.59 -6.81 8.83
C SER A 61 12.52 -7.23 7.70
N PRO A 62 13.21 -8.38 7.79
CA PRO A 62 14.08 -8.84 6.70
C PRO A 62 13.34 -8.93 5.37
N GLY A 63 13.84 -8.20 4.37
CA GLY A 63 13.26 -8.20 3.03
C GLY A 63 12.00 -7.36 2.88
N VAL A 64 11.64 -6.56 3.87
CA VAL A 64 10.49 -5.66 3.80
C VAL A 64 10.96 -4.22 3.91
N GLU A 65 10.59 -3.40 2.94
CA GLU A 65 10.90 -1.98 2.90
C GLU A 65 9.61 -1.18 2.96
N ARG A 66 9.57 -0.20 3.85
CA ARG A 66 8.47 0.76 3.95
C ARG A 66 9.03 2.15 3.74
N THR A 67 8.39 2.94 2.89
CA THR A 67 8.86 4.30 2.62
C THR A 67 7.91 5.32 3.23
N PHE A 68 8.49 6.45 3.60
CA PHE A 68 7.73 7.53 4.22
C PHE A 68 8.41 8.87 3.95
N CYS A 69 7.65 9.94 4.07
CA CYS A 69 8.18 11.29 3.96
C CYS A 69 8.81 11.70 5.29
N ASP A 70 10.07 12.14 5.26
CA ASP A 70 10.75 12.58 6.48
C ASP A 70 10.34 13.99 6.92
N CYS A 71 9.60 14.72 6.09
CA CYS A 71 9.07 16.05 6.46
C CYS A 71 7.73 15.96 7.18
N CYS A 72 6.78 15.18 6.65
CA CYS A 72 5.43 15.11 7.20
C CYS A 72 5.06 13.74 7.80
N GLY A 73 5.92 12.73 7.63
CA GLY A 73 5.68 11.39 8.18
C GLY A 73 4.73 10.52 7.38
N SER A 74 4.16 11.01 6.28
CA SER A 74 3.21 10.20 5.48
C SER A 74 3.85 8.91 5.01
N PRO A 75 3.22 7.74 5.25
CA PRO A 75 3.65 6.51 4.61
C PRO A 75 3.30 6.55 3.13
N LEU A 76 4.16 5.97 2.28
CA LEU A 76 3.99 6.04 0.83
C LEU A 76 3.96 4.69 0.17
N SER A 77 4.80 3.75 0.59
CA SER A 77 4.87 2.46 -0.09
C SER A 77 5.36 1.34 0.83
N PHE A 78 5.11 0.14 0.35
CA PHE A 78 5.52 -1.10 0.99
C PHE A 78 6.02 -2.04 -0.10
N ARG A 79 7.16 -2.69 0.15
CA ARG A 79 7.71 -3.69 -0.75
C ARG A 79 8.19 -4.89 0.06
N SER A 80 7.88 -6.10 -0.43
CA SER A 80 8.34 -7.34 0.19
C SER A 80 9.04 -8.21 -0.83
N LYS A 81 10.16 -8.81 -0.43
CA LYS A 81 10.85 -9.80 -1.28
C LYS A 81 9.99 -11.02 -1.59
N ASN A 82 8.96 -11.30 -0.78
CA ASN A 82 8.04 -12.41 -1.01
C ASN A 82 7.05 -12.12 -2.14
N MET A 83 6.93 -10.86 -2.53
CA MET A 83 6.15 -10.42 -3.69
C MET A 83 7.07 -9.61 -4.60
N SER A 84 8.13 -10.26 -5.07
CA SER A 84 9.17 -9.60 -5.87
C SER A 84 8.60 -9.06 -7.18
N GLY A 85 9.17 -7.95 -7.64
CA GLY A 85 8.75 -7.32 -8.89
C GLY A 85 7.51 -6.43 -8.75
N VAL A 86 6.96 -6.29 -7.55
CA VAL A 86 5.76 -5.48 -7.30
C VAL A 86 6.05 -4.45 -6.23
N MET A 87 5.69 -3.20 -6.52
CA MET A 87 5.66 -2.13 -5.53
C MET A 87 4.22 -1.89 -5.10
N HIS A 88 4.02 -1.70 -3.80
CA HIS A 88 2.71 -1.38 -3.26
C HIS A 88 2.71 0.06 -2.77
N PHE A 89 1.95 0.91 -3.44
CA PHE A 89 1.71 2.28 -2.97
C PHE A 89 0.41 2.33 -2.19
N PHE A 90 0.34 3.20 -1.20
CA PHE A 90 -0.92 3.46 -0.51
C PHE A 90 -1.90 4.08 -1.51
N ALA A 91 -3.06 3.47 -1.64
CA ALA A 91 -4.08 3.94 -2.58
C ALA A 91 -4.54 5.37 -2.23
N ALA A 92 -4.63 5.68 -0.94
CA ALA A 92 -5.03 7.00 -0.49
C ALA A 92 -3.98 8.10 -0.73
N ALA A 93 -2.76 7.74 -1.10
CA ALA A 93 -1.73 8.69 -1.50
C ALA A 93 -1.87 9.14 -2.95
N MET A 94 -2.69 8.44 -3.74
CA MET A 94 -2.93 8.81 -5.14
C MET A 94 -3.74 10.10 -5.22
N ALA A 95 -3.48 10.90 -6.28
CA ALA A 95 -4.20 12.16 -6.50
C ALA A 95 -5.72 11.92 -6.73
N GLU A 96 -6.06 10.78 -7.33
CA GLU A 96 -7.45 10.41 -7.60
C GLU A 96 -7.74 9.02 -7.00
N PRO A 97 -7.79 8.92 -5.65
CA PRO A 97 -7.90 7.63 -4.98
C PRO A 97 -9.21 6.88 -5.30
N GLU A 98 -10.24 7.59 -5.70
CA GLU A 98 -11.53 6.99 -6.10
C GLU A 98 -11.40 6.07 -7.32
N LYS A 99 -10.33 6.18 -8.08
CA LYS A 99 -10.08 5.31 -9.23
C LYS A 99 -9.45 3.98 -8.85
N PHE A 100 -9.10 3.80 -7.59
CA PHE A 100 -8.39 2.62 -7.10
C PHE A 100 -9.19 1.90 -6.02
N ALA A 101 -10.47 1.67 -6.30
CA ALA A 101 -11.33 0.93 -5.38
C ALA A 101 -10.78 -0.47 -5.13
N PRO A 102 -10.68 -0.89 -3.87
CA PRO A 102 -10.21 -2.24 -3.55
C PRO A 102 -11.18 -3.30 -4.03
N THR A 103 -10.64 -4.46 -4.37
CA THR A 103 -11.41 -5.62 -4.84
C THR A 103 -11.27 -6.84 -3.94
N LEU A 104 -10.42 -6.77 -2.91
CA LEU A 104 -10.08 -7.92 -2.09
C LEU A 104 -9.56 -7.46 -0.73
N HIS A 105 -9.93 -8.18 0.33
CA HIS A 105 -9.32 -8.05 1.65
C HIS A 105 -8.26 -9.14 1.83
N VAL A 106 -7.04 -8.76 2.23
CA VAL A 106 -5.95 -9.70 2.53
C VAL A 106 -5.57 -9.61 4.01
N ALA A 107 -4.88 -10.63 4.50
CA ALA A 107 -4.56 -10.78 5.93
C ALA A 107 -5.81 -10.62 6.81
N PHE A 108 -6.92 -11.16 6.34
CA PHE A 108 -8.23 -10.96 6.96
C PHE A 108 -8.33 -11.57 8.36
N GLU A 109 -7.52 -12.60 8.66
CA GLU A 109 -7.43 -13.21 9.97
C GLU A 109 -6.94 -12.25 11.06
N GLU A 110 -6.26 -11.16 10.65
CA GLU A 110 -5.74 -10.15 11.57
C GLU A 110 -6.65 -8.93 11.70
N LYS A 111 -7.82 -8.95 11.06
CA LYS A 111 -8.78 -7.84 11.13
C LYS A 111 -9.15 -7.54 12.58
N LEU A 112 -9.21 -6.25 12.93
CA LEU A 112 -9.64 -5.83 14.25
C LEU A 112 -11.09 -6.28 14.50
N PRO A 113 -11.38 -6.86 15.68
CA PRO A 113 -12.70 -7.41 15.95
C PRO A 113 -13.86 -6.41 15.88
N TRP A 114 -13.56 -5.16 16.22
CA TRP A 114 -14.59 -4.10 16.23
C TRP A 114 -14.81 -3.45 14.86
N LEU A 115 -13.98 -3.80 13.86
CA LEU A 115 -14.12 -3.26 12.52
C LEU A 115 -15.11 -4.13 11.73
N GLU A 116 -16.26 -3.56 11.42
CA GLU A 116 -17.29 -4.24 10.64
C GLU A 116 -17.29 -3.71 9.22
N LEU A 117 -17.22 -4.61 8.26
CA LEU A 117 -17.14 -4.28 6.84
C LEU A 117 -18.30 -4.95 6.11
N ALA A 118 -19.04 -4.18 5.33
CA ALA A 118 -20.21 -4.64 4.61
C ALA A 118 -20.09 -4.33 3.11
N ASP A 119 -18.88 -4.40 2.57
CA ASP A 119 -18.58 -4.09 1.16
C ASP A 119 -18.79 -5.30 0.23
N GLY A 120 -19.01 -6.49 0.78
CA GLY A 120 -19.20 -7.70 -0.01
C GLY A 120 -17.98 -8.21 -0.74
N LEU A 121 -16.80 -7.64 -0.48
CA LEU A 121 -15.58 -8.05 -1.16
C LEU A 121 -15.09 -9.41 -0.66
N PRO A 122 -14.45 -10.21 -1.52
CA PRO A 122 -13.83 -11.46 -1.09
C PRO A 122 -12.72 -11.20 -0.07
N THR A 123 -12.47 -12.21 0.76
CA THR A 123 -11.47 -12.15 1.83
C THR A 123 -10.45 -13.25 1.65
N ARG A 124 -9.21 -13.01 2.07
CA ARG A 124 -8.12 -13.97 2.01
C ARG A 124 -7.31 -13.93 3.29
N PHE A 125 -6.86 -15.10 3.71
CA PHE A 125 -5.88 -15.21 4.79
C PHE A 125 -4.48 -15.05 4.20
N GLY A 126 -3.59 -14.45 4.98
CA GLY A 126 -2.25 -14.12 4.51
C GLY A 126 -2.21 -12.85 3.66
N PRO A 127 -1.01 -12.27 3.49
CA PRO A 127 -0.84 -11.01 2.79
C PRO A 127 -0.68 -11.14 1.27
N ASP A 128 -0.43 -12.34 0.77
CA ASP A 128 -0.10 -12.54 -0.64
C ASP A 128 -1.35 -12.77 -1.48
N TYR A 129 -1.75 -11.74 -2.20
CA TYR A 129 -2.90 -11.79 -3.10
C TYR A 129 -2.58 -12.45 -4.45
N THR A 130 -1.31 -12.75 -4.72
CA THR A 130 -0.89 -13.35 -5.99
C THR A 130 -1.08 -14.87 -6.01
N LYS A 131 -1.24 -15.48 -4.83
CA LYS A 131 -1.50 -16.91 -4.71
C LYS A 131 -3.00 -17.15 -4.73
N GLY A 132 -3.41 -17.96 -5.67
CA GLY A 132 -4.82 -18.30 -5.86
C GLY A 132 -5.42 -19.14 -4.75
#